data_43b3c084774f4cc1278f2c0aed20f7e6
#
_entry.id   43b3c084774f4cc1278f2c0aed20f7e6
#
_cell.length_a   1.000
_cell.length_b   1.000
_cell.length_c   1.000
_cell.angle_alpha   90.00
_cell.angle_beta   90.00
_cell.angle_gamma   90.00
#
_symmetry.space_group_name_H-M   'P 1'
#
loop_
_entity.id
_entity.type
_entity.pdbx_description
1 polymer ?
#
loop_
_entity_poly.entity_id
_entity_poly.type
_entity_poly.pdbx_seq_one_letter_code
_entity_poly.pdbx_strand_id
1 'polypeptide(L)'
;MVEVRLEGFDDLEKLLNQAAKKAPEATEKVLHNVGEKTRIEMRKLSPIDTSFMHDHIIHEPFPLGSQLISEAHYSGYVDGGTRYMYAQPFFTDGLTYGMQELERLFPEVIEGVLR
;
A
#
# COMPACT_ATOMS: atom_id res chain seq x y z
N MET A 1 -11.45 1.64 -9.75
CA MET A 1 -10.41 2.40 -9.04
C MET A 1 -10.79 2.48 -7.58
N VAL A 2 -9.98 1.89 -6.74
CA VAL A 2 -10.25 1.90 -5.30
C VAL A 2 -9.60 3.14 -4.71
N GLU A 3 -10.40 4.12 -4.32
CA GLU A 3 -9.90 5.22 -3.50
C GLU A 3 -9.59 4.66 -2.11
N VAL A 4 -8.31 4.62 -1.77
CA VAL A 4 -7.93 4.27 -0.41
C VAL A 4 -8.18 5.49 0.47
N ARG A 5 -9.28 5.44 1.23
CA ARG A 5 -9.51 6.41 2.29
C ARG A 5 -8.64 5.99 3.48
N LEU A 6 -7.69 6.83 3.81
CA LEU A 6 -6.79 6.59 4.93
C LEU A 6 -7.45 7.02 6.24
N GLU A 7 -8.48 6.28 6.68
CA GLU A 7 -9.08 6.55 7.98
C GLU A 7 -8.03 6.32 9.08
N GLY A 8 -7.83 7.34 9.92
CA GLY A 8 -6.81 7.30 10.95
C GLY A 8 -5.45 7.84 10.55
N PHE A 9 -5.29 8.28 9.28
CA PHE A 9 -4.03 8.80 8.77
C PHE A 9 -4.18 10.23 8.22
N ASP A 10 -5.06 11.03 8.81
CA ASP A 10 -5.31 12.40 8.34
C ASP A 10 -4.06 13.28 8.35
N ASP A 11 -3.24 13.16 9.38
CA ASP A 11 -1.99 13.92 9.48
C ASP A 11 -1.00 13.51 8.39
N LEU A 12 -0.95 12.22 8.07
CA LEU A 12 -0.11 11.70 6.99
C LEU A 12 -0.58 12.24 5.64
N GLU A 13 -1.88 12.26 5.40
CA GLU A 13 -2.47 12.79 4.17
C GLU A 13 -2.11 14.26 3.95
N LYS A 14 -2.21 15.08 5.00
CA LYS A 14 -1.81 16.49 4.94
C LYS A 14 -0.33 16.64 4.64
N LEU A 15 0.51 15.85 5.31
CA LEU A 15 1.95 15.87 5.09
C LEU A 15 2.30 15.47 3.65
N LEU A 16 1.66 14.45 3.12
CA LEU A 16 1.84 14.01 1.73
C LEU A 16 1.46 15.11 0.74
N ASN A 17 0.33 15.77 0.95
CA ASN A 17 -0.11 16.84 0.08
C ASN A 17 0.85 18.03 0.09
N GLN A 18 1.36 18.40 1.24
CA GLN A 18 2.35 19.47 1.37
C GLN A 18 3.66 19.09 0.68
N ALA A 19 4.14 17.89 0.91
CA ALA A 19 5.39 17.41 0.34
C ALA A 19 5.31 17.25 -1.16
N ALA A 20 4.17 16.83 -1.70
CA ALA A 20 3.96 16.71 -3.14
C ALA A 20 4.09 18.05 -3.85
N LYS A 21 3.75 19.13 -3.17
CA LYS A 21 3.90 20.50 -3.71
C LYS A 21 5.35 21.00 -3.63
N LYS A 22 6.04 20.69 -2.53
CA LYS A 22 7.38 21.25 -2.25
C LYS A 22 8.51 20.38 -2.77
N ALA A 23 8.35 19.04 -2.73
CA ALA A 23 9.38 18.09 -3.11
C ALA A 23 8.76 16.90 -3.85
N PRO A 24 8.22 17.12 -5.07
CA PRO A 24 7.49 16.06 -5.77
C PRO A 24 8.35 14.84 -6.10
N GLU A 25 9.60 15.03 -6.48
CA GLU A 25 10.48 13.92 -6.85
C GLU A 25 10.79 13.02 -5.65
N ALA A 26 11.11 13.61 -4.51
CA ALA A 26 11.40 12.85 -3.27
C ALA A 26 10.14 12.14 -2.78
N THR A 27 8.99 12.80 -2.83
CA THR A 27 7.71 12.22 -2.44
C THR A 27 7.37 11.02 -3.32
N GLU A 28 7.56 11.15 -4.64
CA GLU A 28 7.31 10.06 -5.58
C GLU A 28 8.19 8.84 -5.29
N LYS A 29 9.48 9.06 -5.02
CA LYS A 29 10.41 7.96 -4.69
C LYS A 29 9.97 7.22 -3.42
N VAL A 30 9.56 7.93 -2.39
CA VAL A 30 9.08 7.30 -1.15
C VAL A 30 7.81 6.48 -1.40
N LEU A 31 6.86 7.04 -2.15
CA LEU A 31 5.61 6.35 -2.48
C LEU A 31 5.86 5.08 -3.30
N HIS A 32 6.76 5.13 -4.27
CA HIS A 32 7.11 3.95 -5.06
C HIS A 32 7.82 2.89 -4.24
N ASN A 33 8.73 3.29 -3.36
CA ASN A 33 9.45 2.38 -2.48
C ASN A 33 8.48 1.68 -1.49
N VAL A 34 7.61 2.45 -0.86
CA VAL A 34 6.60 1.90 0.06
C VAL A 34 5.61 1.01 -0.68
N GLY A 35 5.22 1.37 -1.90
CA GLY A 35 4.36 0.54 -2.74
C GLY A 35 4.95 -0.84 -2.99
N GLU A 36 6.25 -0.91 -3.31
CA GLU A 36 6.92 -2.18 -3.53
C GLU A 36 7.04 -3.01 -2.24
N LYS A 37 7.34 -2.37 -1.11
CA LYS A 37 7.35 -3.04 0.19
C LYS A 37 5.97 -3.60 0.54
N THR A 38 4.92 -2.84 0.24
CA THR A 38 3.53 -3.26 0.46
C THR A 38 3.19 -4.49 -0.37
N ARG A 39 3.60 -4.52 -1.63
CA ARG A 39 3.41 -5.67 -2.51
C ARG A 39 4.05 -6.93 -1.91
N ILE A 40 5.29 -6.81 -1.45
CA ILE A 40 6.03 -7.93 -0.86
C ILE A 40 5.30 -8.43 0.39
N GLU A 41 4.83 -7.52 1.24
CA GLU A 41 4.11 -7.89 2.45
C GLU A 41 2.77 -8.57 2.15
N MET A 42 2.02 -8.08 1.16
CA MET A 42 0.79 -8.71 0.71
C MET A 42 1.02 -10.15 0.24
N ARG A 43 2.13 -10.38 -0.49
CA ARG A 43 2.50 -11.73 -0.93
C ARG A 43 2.78 -12.65 0.25
N LYS A 44 3.50 -12.16 1.26
CA LYS A 44 3.78 -12.94 2.47
C LYS A 44 2.51 -13.34 3.22
N LEU A 45 1.53 -12.44 3.25
CA LEU A 45 0.27 -12.65 3.98
C LEU A 45 -0.74 -13.45 3.18
N SER A 46 -0.58 -13.57 1.86
CA SER A 46 -1.51 -14.30 1.01
C SER A 46 -1.41 -15.80 1.25
N PRO A 47 -2.55 -16.53 1.19
CA PRO A 47 -2.54 -17.98 1.38
C PRO A 47 -1.72 -18.68 0.28
N ILE A 48 -0.86 -19.61 0.70
CA ILE A 48 0.04 -20.35 -0.23
C ILE A 48 -0.76 -21.28 -1.16
N ASP A 49 -1.92 -21.75 -0.72
CA ASP A 49 -2.78 -22.64 -1.50
C ASP A 49 -3.32 -22.01 -2.77
N THR A 50 -3.18 -20.70 -2.92
CA THR A 50 -3.62 -19.97 -4.09
C THR A 50 -2.42 -19.29 -4.76
N SER A 51 -1.53 -20.10 -5.34
CA SER A 51 -0.31 -19.59 -5.98
C SER A 51 -0.59 -18.52 -7.04
N PHE A 52 -1.69 -18.65 -7.78
CA PHE A 52 -2.08 -17.64 -8.75
C PHE A 52 -2.27 -16.28 -8.11
N MET A 53 -3.04 -16.20 -7.01
CA MET A 53 -3.27 -14.94 -6.30
C MET A 53 -1.96 -14.38 -5.72
N HIS A 54 -1.15 -15.24 -5.10
CA HIS A 54 0.14 -14.86 -4.54
C HIS A 54 1.05 -14.23 -5.62
N ASP A 55 1.10 -14.82 -6.81
CA ASP A 55 1.97 -14.40 -7.90
C ASP A 55 1.42 -13.19 -8.67
N HIS A 56 0.14 -12.88 -8.51
CA HIS A 56 -0.53 -11.82 -9.27
C HIS A 56 -0.93 -10.62 -8.41
N ILE A 57 -0.21 -10.38 -7.33
CA ILE A 57 -0.30 -9.12 -6.59
C ILE A 57 0.72 -8.18 -7.23
N ILE A 58 0.21 -7.11 -7.82
CA ILE A 58 0.99 -6.20 -8.66
C ILE A 58 1.08 -4.82 -8.01
N HIS A 59 2.24 -4.22 -8.13
CA HIS A 59 2.47 -2.82 -7.80
C HIS A 59 2.64 -2.04 -9.11
N GLU A 60 1.76 -1.09 -9.35
CA GLU A 60 1.87 -0.17 -10.49
C GLU A 60 2.21 1.22 -9.98
N PRO A 61 3.47 1.66 -10.11
CA PRO A 61 3.82 3.04 -9.76
C PRO A 61 3.28 4.01 -10.81
N PHE A 62 2.86 5.17 -10.37
CA PHE A 62 2.43 6.26 -11.24
C PHE A 62 2.93 7.59 -10.67
N PRO A 63 2.84 8.70 -11.40
CA PRO A 63 3.33 9.98 -10.87
C PRO A 63 2.68 10.33 -9.53
N LEU A 64 3.54 10.50 -8.50
CA LEU A 64 3.15 10.82 -7.13
C LEU A 64 2.22 9.79 -6.48
N GLY A 65 2.34 8.53 -6.86
CA GLY A 65 1.53 7.50 -6.24
C GLY A 65 1.96 6.09 -6.54
N SER A 66 1.26 5.16 -5.91
CA SER A 66 1.43 3.72 -6.11
C SER A 66 0.06 3.06 -6.03
N GLN A 67 -0.17 2.11 -6.92
CA GLN A 67 -1.39 1.33 -6.94
C GLN A 67 -1.06 -0.13 -6.70
N LEU A 68 -1.77 -0.76 -5.77
CA LEU A 68 -1.64 -2.20 -5.49
C LEU A 68 -2.88 -2.90 -6.04
N ILE A 69 -2.67 -3.93 -6.84
CA ILE A 69 -3.75 -4.67 -7.49
C ILE A 69 -3.57 -6.15 -7.22
N SER A 70 -4.64 -6.81 -6.77
CA SER A 70 -4.70 -8.27 -6.75
C SER A 70 -5.56 -8.71 -7.93
N GLU A 71 -4.95 -9.38 -8.90
CA GLU A 71 -5.61 -9.74 -10.16
C GLU A 71 -6.54 -10.95 -10.05
N ALA A 72 -6.40 -11.77 -9.01
CA ALA A 72 -7.29 -12.91 -8.84
C ALA A 72 -8.71 -12.43 -8.51
N HIS A 73 -9.68 -12.88 -9.28
CA HIS A 73 -11.08 -12.46 -9.13
C HIS A 73 -11.68 -12.83 -7.76
N TYR A 74 -11.12 -13.82 -7.10
CA TYR A 74 -11.57 -14.28 -5.77
C TYR A 74 -10.86 -13.56 -4.60
N SER A 75 -9.98 -12.61 -4.88
CA SER A 75 -9.18 -11.92 -3.84
C SER A 75 -10.03 -11.25 -2.76
N GLY A 76 -11.14 -10.64 -3.15
CA GLY A 76 -12.06 -9.99 -2.22
C GLY A 76 -12.67 -10.98 -1.22
N TYR A 77 -12.98 -12.18 -1.67
CA TYR A 77 -13.53 -13.24 -0.81
C TYR A 77 -12.48 -13.75 0.17
N VAL A 78 -11.24 -13.86 -0.25
CA VAL A 78 -10.15 -14.27 0.64
C VAL A 78 -9.88 -13.21 1.69
N ASP A 79 -9.78 -11.95 1.27
CA ASP A 79 -9.48 -10.84 2.16
C ASP A 79 -10.58 -10.61 3.20
N GLY A 80 -11.84 -10.61 2.77
CA GLY A 80 -12.99 -10.32 3.63
C GLY A 80 -13.68 -11.53 4.25
N GLY A 81 -13.38 -12.72 3.74
CA GLY A 81 -14.05 -13.95 4.16
C GLY A 81 -15.42 -14.13 3.53
N THR A 82 -16.01 -15.30 3.73
CA THR A 82 -17.37 -15.63 3.29
C THR A 82 -18.09 -16.37 4.41
N ARG A 83 -19.39 -16.69 4.22
CA ARG A 83 -20.13 -17.49 5.19
C ARG A 83 -19.55 -18.91 5.37
N TYR A 84 -18.71 -19.37 4.44
CA TYR A 84 -18.10 -20.70 4.43
C TYR A 84 -16.59 -20.69 4.70
N MET A 85 -15.97 -19.52 4.79
CA MET A 85 -14.53 -19.39 4.90
C MET A 85 -14.16 -18.21 5.79
N TYR A 86 -13.23 -18.43 6.73
CA TYR A 86 -12.71 -17.34 7.55
C TYR A 86 -11.94 -16.34 6.70
N ALA A 87 -12.01 -15.07 7.08
CA ALA A 87 -11.24 -14.03 6.44
C ALA A 87 -9.73 -14.26 6.60
N GLN A 88 -8.99 -14.06 5.53
CA GLN A 88 -7.53 -14.03 5.53
C GLN A 88 -7.12 -12.69 4.91
N PRO A 89 -7.09 -11.60 5.70
CA PRO A 89 -7.03 -10.24 5.18
C PRO A 89 -5.63 -9.86 4.70
N PHE A 90 -5.10 -10.58 3.73
CA PHE A 90 -3.76 -10.36 3.19
C PHE A 90 -3.60 -8.98 2.54
N PHE A 91 -4.62 -8.53 1.82
CA PHE A 91 -4.59 -7.25 1.10
C PHE A 91 -4.76 -6.08 2.08
N THR A 92 -5.78 -6.16 2.93
CA THR A 92 -6.07 -5.13 3.94
C THR A 92 -4.91 -4.98 4.93
N ASP A 93 -4.40 -6.08 5.45
CA ASP A 93 -3.26 -6.05 6.38
C ASP A 93 -1.99 -5.58 5.70
N GLY A 94 -1.78 -5.95 4.44
CA GLY A 94 -0.65 -5.46 3.64
C GLY A 94 -0.72 -3.96 3.43
N LEU A 95 -1.90 -3.41 3.12
CA LEU A 95 -2.09 -1.97 3.00
C LEU A 95 -1.81 -1.26 4.32
N THR A 96 -2.28 -1.81 5.43
CA THR A 96 -2.04 -1.25 6.75
C THR A 96 -0.54 -1.19 7.06
N TYR A 97 0.18 -2.27 6.74
CA TYR A 97 1.64 -2.29 6.86
C TYR A 97 2.28 -1.18 6.02
N GLY A 98 1.85 -1.04 4.76
CA GLY A 98 2.37 0.00 3.87
C GLY A 98 2.15 1.41 4.42
N MET A 99 0.97 1.66 4.96
CA MET A 99 0.65 2.96 5.57
C MET A 99 1.51 3.24 6.79
N GLN A 100 1.75 2.24 7.63
CA GLN A 100 2.62 2.38 8.80
C GLN A 100 4.07 2.65 8.39
N GLU A 101 4.57 1.97 7.35
CA GLU A 101 5.90 2.21 6.81
C GLU A 101 6.02 3.62 6.24
N LEU A 102 5.00 4.08 5.54
CA LEU A 102 4.97 5.43 5.00
C LEU A 102 5.00 6.48 6.12
N GLU A 103 4.20 6.26 7.17
CA GLU A 103 4.16 7.15 8.33
C GLU A 103 5.50 7.23 9.03
N ARG A 104 6.24 6.12 9.09
CA ARG A 104 7.55 6.05 9.72
C ARG A 104 8.65 6.71 8.88
N LEU A 105 8.67 6.42 7.58
CA LEU A 105 9.75 6.83 6.68
C LEU A 105 9.61 8.24 6.15
N PHE A 106 8.39 8.66 5.90
CA PHE A 106 8.10 9.87 5.13
C PHE A 106 8.63 11.15 5.82
N PRO A 107 8.41 11.37 7.13
CA PRO A 107 8.91 12.57 7.79
C PRO A 107 10.43 12.70 7.72
N GLU A 108 11.17 11.61 7.89
CA GLU A 108 12.63 11.60 7.85
C GLU A 108 13.17 12.01 6.48
N VAL A 109 12.59 11.45 5.43
CA VAL A 109 13.02 11.72 4.06
C VAL A 109 12.72 13.17 3.69
N ILE A 110 11.53 13.66 4.02
CA ILE A 110 11.11 15.00 3.67
C ILE A 110 11.91 16.05 4.46
N GLU A 111 12.17 15.85 5.73
CA GLU A 111 13.01 16.74 6.51
C GLU A 111 14.41 16.87 5.89
N GLY A 112 14.99 15.76 5.44
CA GLY A 112 16.27 15.76 4.79
C GLY A 112 16.31 16.54 3.47
N VAL A 113 15.21 16.54 2.74
CA VAL A 113 15.11 17.23 1.44
C VAL A 113 14.78 18.71 1.58
N LEU A 114 13.99 19.07 2.60
CA LEU A 114 13.54 20.45 2.79
C LEU A 114 14.54 21.32 3.58
N ARG A 115 15.62 20.74 4.06
CA ARG A 115 16.67 21.49 4.74
C ARG A 115 17.53 22.29 3.75
#